data_2f38703da718d55ac115aec247949f0e
#
_entry.id   2f38703da718d55ac115aec247949f0e
#
_cell.length_a   1.000
_cell.length_b   1.000
_cell.length_c   1.000
_cell.angle_alpha   90.00
_cell.angle_beta   90.00
_cell.angle_gamma   90.00
#
_symmetry.space_group_name_H-M   'P 1'
#
loop_
_entity.id
_entity.type
_entity.pdbx_description
1 polymer ?
#
loop_
_entity_poly.entity_id
_entity_poly.type
_entity_poly.pdbx_seq_one_letter_code
_entity_poly.pdbx_strand_id
1 'polypeptide(L)'
;LNKVDYFVPVDLTGFDNKHLSFNFQLIPDSAICWKEMKLSDEYDISNCEKFRPVYHFTPAYGWMNDPNGMVYKDGVYHLFYQHNPYGSMWGNMHWGHATSTDLVNWKHHGDAISPDALGTIFSGSCVVDKDNTAGFGAGAIVAFYTSASDRQVQSMAYSLDNGKTFKKYARNPILTSTQRDFRDPKVIWHEDTKKWIMIIAVGQEMQL
;
A
#
# COMPACT_ATOMS: atom_id res chain seq x y z
N LEU A 1 15.03 11.84 -18.68
CA LEU A 1 13.66 11.33 -18.92
C LEU A 1 13.14 11.82 -20.26
N ASN A 2 13.52 11.11 -21.34
CA ASN A 2 13.23 11.52 -22.72
C ASN A 2 12.03 10.74 -23.33
N LYS A 3 11.35 9.96 -22.54
CA LYS A 3 10.25 9.11 -22.99
C LYS A 3 9.22 8.94 -21.86
N VAL A 4 7.96 8.96 -22.21
CA VAL A 4 6.86 8.54 -21.35
C VAL A 4 6.63 7.05 -21.58
N ASP A 5 6.72 6.23 -20.53
CA ASP A 5 6.50 4.80 -20.63
C ASP A 5 5.00 4.46 -20.59
N TYR A 6 4.25 5.14 -19.75
CA TYR A 6 2.78 5.03 -19.66
C TYR A 6 2.18 6.22 -18.87
N PHE A 7 0.88 6.38 -18.96
CA PHE A 7 0.11 7.36 -18.18
C PHE A 7 -0.55 6.66 -17.00
N VAL A 8 -0.56 7.36 -15.87
CA VAL A 8 -1.27 6.93 -14.66
C VAL A 8 -2.45 7.87 -14.47
N PRO A 9 -3.69 7.36 -14.43
CA PRO A 9 -4.84 8.20 -14.14
C PRO A 9 -4.85 8.58 -12.65
N VAL A 10 -5.17 9.82 -12.38
CA VAL A 10 -5.46 10.31 -11.02
C VAL A 10 -6.91 10.75 -11.01
N ASP A 11 -7.74 10.08 -10.22
CA ASP A 11 -9.14 10.44 -10.07
C ASP A 11 -9.27 11.77 -9.31
N LEU A 12 -9.82 12.76 -9.98
CA LEU A 12 -10.07 14.09 -9.44
C LEU A 12 -11.54 14.33 -9.07
N THR A 13 -12.36 13.28 -9.09
CA THR A 13 -13.78 13.36 -8.71
C THR A 13 -13.93 13.92 -7.30
N GLY A 14 -14.78 14.92 -7.14
CA GLY A 14 -15.00 15.58 -5.85
C GLY A 14 -14.06 16.74 -5.55
N PHE A 15 -13.15 17.07 -6.48
CA PHE A 15 -12.29 18.26 -6.39
C PHE A 15 -12.72 19.40 -7.32
N ASP A 16 -13.95 19.35 -7.81
CA ASP A 16 -14.52 20.40 -8.67
C ASP A 16 -14.37 21.79 -8.02
N ASN A 17 -13.93 22.75 -8.83
CA ASN A 17 -13.66 24.13 -8.39
C ASN A 17 -12.63 24.25 -7.24
N LYS A 18 -11.79 23.26 -7.05
CA LYS A 18 -10.67 23.30 -6.10
C LYS A 18 -9.37 23.61 -6.82
N HIS A 19 -8.49 24.33 -6.13
CA HIS A 19 -7.10 24.47 -6.58
C HIS A 19 -6.33 23.26 -6.14
N LEU A 20 -5.73 22.51 -7.08
CA LEU A 20 -4.92 21.34 -6.82
C LEU A 20 -3.46 21.66 -7.11
N SER A 21 -2.57 21.22 -6.22
CA SER A 21 -1.13 21.31 -6.41
C SER A 21 -0.53 19.91 -6.47
N PHE A 22 0.21 19.63 -7.52
CA PHE A 22 0.97 18.38 -7.66
C PHE A 22 2.44 18.68 -7.34
N ASN A 23 2.96 17.99 -6.32
CA ASN A 23 4.36 18.14 -5.91
C ASN A 23 5.13 16.88 -6.28
N PHE A 24 6.16 17.04 -7.10
CA PHE A 24 7.02 15.96 -7.54
C PHE A 24 8.44 16.22 -7.06
N GLN A 25 9.12 15.18 -6.60
CA GLN A 25 10.50 15.26 -6.18
C GLN A 25 11.43 14.61 -7.21
N LEU A 26 12.63 15.16 -7.37
CA LEU A 26 13.69 14.62 -8.23
C LEU A 26 13.35 14.53 -9.72
N ILE A 27 12.31 15.25 -10.19
CA ILE A 27 11.98 15.34 -11.62
C ILE A 27 12.43 16.70 -12.13
N PRO A 28 13.38 16.77 -13.09
CA PRO A 28 13.85 18.05 -13.61
C PRO A 28 12.75 18.77 -14.41
N ASP A 29 12.79 20.10 -14.41
CA ASP A 29 11.81 20.94 -15.11
C ASP A 29 11.76 20.67 -16.62
N SER A 30 12.83 20.14 -17.19
CA SER A 30 12.91 19.74 -18.60
C SER A 30 12.31 18.38 -18.91
N ALA A 31 11.79 17.65 -17.93
CA ALA A 31 11.21 16.32 -18.17
C ALA A 31 9.98 16.38 -19.07
N ILE A 32 9.92 15.45 -20.03
CA ILE A 32 8.83 15.42 -21.02
C ILE A 32 7.44 15.21 -20.38
N CYS A 33 7.37 14.54 -19.23
CA CYS A 33 6.12 14.29 -18.50
C CYS A 33 5.34 15.59 -18.23
N TRP A 34 5.99 16.72 -18.03
CA TRP A 34 5.31 18.01 -17.83
C TRP A 34 4.51 18.48 -19.04
N LYS A 35 4.97 18.13 -20.24
CA LYS A 35 4.31 18.49 -21.49
C LYS A 35 3.19 17.51 -21.87
N GLU A 36 3.28 16.29 -21.36
CA GLU A 36 2.35 15.21 -21.69
C GLU A 36 1.24 15.02 -20.65
N MET A 37 1.28 15.73 -19.54
CA MET A 37 0.20 15.73 -18.54
C MET A 37 -1.08 16.30 -19.14
N LYS A 38 -2.21 15.60 -19.00
CA LYS A 38 -3.49 15.97 -19.57
C LYS A 38 -4.60 15.86 -18.54
N LEU A 39 -5.55 16.80 -18.60
CA LEU A 39 -6.87 16.63 -18.01
C LEU A 39 -7.75 15.89 -19.05
N SER A 40 -8.48 14.90 -18.61
CA SER A 40 -9.37 14.12 -19.46
C SER A 40 -10.54 13.59 -18.64
N ASP A 41 -11.71 13.55 -19.23
CA ASP A 41 -12.90 12.88 -18.68
C ASP A 41 -12.87 11.37 -18.96
N GLU A 42 -11.96 10.94 -19.83
CA GLU A 42 -11.79 9.55 -20.23
C GLU A 42 -10.33 9.13 -20.12
N TYR A 43 -10.11 7.88 -19.72
CA TYR A 43 -8.80 7.24 -19.74
C TYR A 43 -8.85 5.95 -20.55
N ASP A 44 -8.12 5.93 -21.66
CA ASP A 44 -8.06 4.75 -22.53
C ASP A 44 -7.12 3.69 -21.95
N ILE A 45 -7.70 2.60 -21.46
CA ILE A 45 -6.99 1.43 -20.95
C ILE A 45 -6.94 0.27 -21.96
N SER A 46 -7.41 0.45 -23.18
CA SER A 46 -7.55 -0.62 -24.18
C SER A 46 -6.24 -1.37 -24.45
N ASN A 47 -5.11 -0.70 -24.41
CA ASN A 47 -3.80 -1.32 -24.58
C ASN A 47 -3.25 -1.98 -23.30
N CYS A 48 -3.79 -1.68 -22.13
CA CYS A 48 -3.34 -2.26 -20.85
C CYS A 48 -3.77 -3.72 -20.73
N GLU A 49 -4.82 -4.13 -21.43
CA GLU A 49 -5.44 -5.44 -21.30
C GLU A 49 -4.80 -6.53 -22.20
N LYS A 50 -4.05 -6.13 -23.23
CA LYS A 50 -3.51 -7.07 -24.24
C LYS A 50 -2.69 -8.22 -23.65
N PHE A 51 -1.95 -7.98 -22.60
CA PHE A 51 -1.07 -8.96 -21.94
C PHE A 51 -1.50 -9.28 -20.51
N ARG A 52 -2.68 -8.81 -20.08
CA ARG A 52 -3.19 -9.12 -18.76
C ARG A 52 -3.50 -10.61 -18.62
N PRO A 53 -3.00 -11.28 -17.57
CA PRO A 53 -3.37 -12.66 -17.29
C PRO A 53 -4.87 -12.83 -17.09
N VAL A 54 -5.42 -13.96 -17.57
CA VAL A 54 -6.87 -14.20 -17.52
C VAL A 54 -7.35 -14.51 -16.10
N TYR A 55 -6.52 -15.12 -15.25
CA TYR A 55 -6.92 -15.59 -13.93
C TYR A 55 -5.98 -15.20 -12.78
N HIS A 56 -4.76 -14.74 -13.06
CA HIS A 56 -3.89 -14.21 -12.03
C HIS A 56 -4.27 -12.77 -11.66
N PHE A 57 -4.29 -12.47 -10.36
CA PHE A 57 -4.41 -11.09 -9.92
C PHE A 57 -3.23 -10.26 -10.43
N THR A 58 -3.52 -9.09 -10.97
CA THR A 58 -2.52 -8.07 -11.34
C THR A 58 -3.04 -6.70 -10.95
N PRO A 59 -2.16 -5.73 -10.67
CA PRO A 59 -2.60 -4.36 -10.43
C PRO A 59 -3.23 -3.77 -11.71
N ALA A 60 -3.98 -2.69 -11.56
CA ALA A 60 -4.53 -1.98 -12.72
C ALA A 60 -3.41 -1.41 -13.60
N TYR A 61 -2.31 -1.00 -13.00
CA TYR A 61 -1.11 -0.46 -13.65
C TYR A 61 0.10 -0.59 -12.72
N GLY A 62 1.29 -0.32 -13.24
CA GLY A 62 2.53 -0.28 -12.46
C GLY A 62 3.14 -1.66 -12.18
N TRP A 63 4.07 -1.67 -11.23
CA TRP A 63 4.74 -2.89 -10.76
C TRP A 63 4.06 -3.43 -9.52
N MET A 64 4.01 -4.73 -9.41
CA MET A 64 3.53 -5.45 -8.23
C MET A 64 4.48 -6.58 -7.87
N ASN A 65 4.67 -6.83 -6.55
CA ASN A 65 5.30 -8.02 -6.03
C ASN A 65 4.49 -8.61 -4.86
N ASP A 66 4.97 -8.55 -3.62
CA ASP A 66 4.41 -9.30 -2.50
C ASP A 66 2.93 -8.98 -2.21
N PRO A 67 2.08 -9.98 -2.00
CA PRO A 67 0.78 -9.77 -1.37
C PRO A 67 0.98 -9.38 0.10
N ASN A 68 0.24 -8.39 0.55
CA ASN A 68 0.32 -7.83 1.90
C ASN A 68 -1.05 -7.77 2.55
N GLY A 69 -1.06 -7.70 3.87
CA GLY A 69 -2.22 -7.28 4.64
C GLY A 69 -3.52 -8.02 4.36
N MET A 70 -3.46 -9.27 3.89
CA MET A 70 -4.66 -10.04 3.56
C MET A 70 -5.54 -10.21 4.78
N VAL A 71 -6.77 -9.70 4.73
CA VAL A 71 -7.74 -9.78 5.80
C VAL A 71 -9.16 -9.94 5.23
N TYR A 72 -10.00 -10.68 5.98
CA TYR A 72 -11.42 -10.80 5.71
C TYR A 72 -12.20 -10.02 6.76
N LYS A 73 -13.09 -9.13 6.30
CA LYS A 73 -13.92 -8.32 7.18
C LYS A 73 -15.28 -8.04 6.54
N ASP A 74 -16.35 -8.27 7.28
CA ASP A 74 -17.73 -7.93 6.90
C ASP A 74 -18.13 -8.44 5.49
N GLY A 75 -17.75 -9.69 5.15
CA GLY A 75 -18.06 -10.30 3.86
C GLY A 75 -17.09 -9.92 2.72
N VAL A 76 -16.05 -9.15 2.99
CA VAL A 76 -15.11 -8.65 2.00
C VAL A 76 -13.70 -9.14 2.29
N TYR A 77 -13.04 -9.70 1.28
CA TYR A 77 -11.62 -9.99 1.29
C TYR A 77 -10.85 -8.75 0.85
N HIS A 78 -9.88 -8.35 1.63
CA HIS A 78 -8.95 -7.27 1.32
C HIS A 78 -7.60 -7.88 0.95
N LEU A 79 -7.06 -7.47 -0.18
CA LEU A 79 -5.71 -7.75 -0.62
C LEU A 79 -4.98 -6.41 -0.75
N PHE A 80 -3.95 -6.24 0.04
CA PHE A 80 -2.95 -5.20 -0.20
C PHE A 80 -1.74 -5.84 -0.89
N TYR A 81 -0.93 -5.05 -1.56
CA TYR A 81 0.23 -5.56 -2.29
C TYR A 81 1.29 -4.48 -2.44
N GLN A 82 2.55 -4.90 -2.53
CA GLN A 82 3.63 -4.00 -2.90
C GLN A 82 3.36 -3.43 -4.28
N HIS A 83 3.35 -2.11 -4.38
CA HIS A 83 2.98 -1.41 -5.60
C HIS A 83 3.96 -0.28 -5.91
N ASN A 84 4.49 -0.25 -7.14
CA ASN A 84 5.11 0.94 -7.69
C ASN A 84 4.13 1.56 -8.69
N PRO A 85 3.41 2.63 -8.34
CA PRO A 85 2.45 3.26 -9.24
C PRO A 85 3.10 4.07 -10.36
N TYR A 86 4.40 4.32 -10.29
CA TYR A 86 5.12 5.23 -11.19
C TYR A 86 6.01 4.52 -12.20
N GLY A 87 6.09 3.21 -12.17
CA GLY A 87 6.99 2.47 -13.06
C GLY A 87 6.68 0.99 -13.18
N SER A 88 7.25 0.35 -14.20
CA SER A 88 7.13 -1.09 -14.48
C SER A 88 8.27 -1.91 -13.86
N MET A 89 9.02 -1.32 -12.94
CA MET A 89 10.12 -1.96 -12.23
C MET A 89 9.95 -1.80 -10.73
N TRP A 90 10.63 -2.64 -9.96
CA TRP A 90 10.69 -2.51 -8.52
C TRP A 90 11.25 -1.15 -8.10
N GLY A 91 10.60 -0.50 -7.17
CA GLY A 91 10.98 0.81 -6.61
C GLY A 91 9.74 1.55 -6.08
N ASN A 92 9.92 2.68 -5.43
CA ASN A 92 8.85 3.58 -4.95
C ASN A 92 7.70 2.85 -4.25
N MET A 93 8.00 1.88 -3.40
CA MET A 93 7.01 0.97 -2.85
C MET A 93 5.94 1.66 -2.03
N HIS A 94 4.69 1.42 -2.44
CA HIS A 94 3.45 1.72 -1.76
C HIS A 94 2.74 0.41 -1.42
N TRP A 95 1.65 0.47 -0.68
CA TRP A 95 0.67 -0.60 -0.66
C TRP A 95 -0.51 -0.24 -1.56
N GLY A 96 -0.64 -0.96 -2.67
CA GLY A 96 -1.86 -0.98 -3.47
C GLY A 96 -2.96 -1.75 -2.73
N HIS A 97 -4.22 -1.58 -3.15
CA HIS A 97 -5.37 -2.20 -2.49
C HIS A 97 -6.39 -2.72 -3.52
N ALA A 98 -6.86 -3.92 -3.28
CA ALA A 98 -8.00 -4.49 -4.00
C ALA A 98 -8.93 -5.22 -3.02
N THR A 99 -10.20 -5.33 -3.38
CA THR A 99 -11.23 -6.05 -2.61
C THR A 99 -11.97 -7.04 -3.47
N SER A 100 -12.42 -8.14 -2.85
CA SER A 100 -13.25 -9.16 -3.49
C SER A 100 -14.26 -9.74 -2.49
N THR A 101 -15.38 -10.23 -2.99
CA THR A 101 -16.35 -11.02 -2.22
C THR A 101 -16.26 -12.51 -2.49
N ASP A 102 -15.51 -12.92 -3.53
CA ASP A 102 -15.45 -14.30 -4.03
C ASP A 102 -14.02 -14.80 -4.29
N LEU A 103 -12.99 -13.95 -4.08
CA LEU A 103 -11.57 -14.22 -4.36
C LEU A 103 -11.21 -14.40 -5.85
N VAL A 104 -12.17 -14.22 -6.74
CA VAL A 104 -12.01 -14.35 -8.19
C VAL A 104 -12.12 -12.99 -8.85
N ASN A 105 -13.17 -12.25 -8.52
CA ASN A 105 -13.43 -10.94 -9.07
C ASN A 105 -12.92 -9.87 -8.11
N TRP A 106 -11.96 -9.08 -8.55
CA TRP A 106 -11.29 -8.08 -7.73
C TRP A 106 -11.62 -6.67 -8.19
N LYS A 107 -12.00 -5.84 -7.23
CA LYS A 107 -12.17 -4.40 -7.44
C LYS A 107 -10.90 -3.70 -6.97
N HIS A 108 -10.23 -3.03 -7.90
CA HIS A 108 -9.06 -2.21 -7.59
C HIS A 108 -9.46 -0.90 -6.92
N HIS A 109 -8.61 -0.46 -6.00
CA HIS A 109 -8.66 0.83 -5.33
C HIS A 109 -7.35 1.58 -5.57
N GLY A 110 -7.25 2.79 -5.09
CA GLY A 110 -5.98 3.52 -5.06
C GLY A 110 -5.00 2.94 -4.04
N ASP A 111 -3.81 3.54 -3.95
CA ASP A 111 -2.83 3.14 -2.94
C ASP A 111 -3.34 3.44 -1.54
N ALA A 112 -3.34 2.43 -0.69
CA ALA A 112 -3.83 2.51 0.69
C ALA A 112 -2.80 3.18 1.62
N ILE A 113 -1.51 2.90 1.41
CA ILE A 113 -0.42 3.44 2.23
C ILE A 113 0.70 3.91 1.31
N SER A 114 0.98 5.21 1.37
CA SER A 114 2.04 5.86 0.58
C SER A 114 3.28 6.15 1.43
N PRO A 115 4.47 6.29 0.84
CA PRO A 115 5.69 6.70 1.50
C PRO A 115 5.55 8.00 2.31
N ASP A 116 6.45 8.16 3.29
CA ASP A 116 6.60 9.39 4.05
C ASP A 116 8.08 9.62 4.43
N ALA A 117 8.33 10.46 5.42
CA ALA A 117 9.70 10.75 5.88
C ALA A 117 10.45 9.52 6.44
N LEU A 118 9.75 8.44 6.82
CA LEU A 118 10.37 7.19 7.26
C LEU A 118 10.79 6.27 6.11
N GLY A 119 10.40 6.61 4.88
CA GLY A 119 10.78 5.89 3.68
C GLY A 119 9.62 5.26 2.91
N THR A 120 9.96 4.33 2.01
CA THR A 120 9.01 3.55 1.23
C THR A 120 8.33 2.47 2.08
N ILE A 121 7.19 1.98 1.62
CA ILE A 121 6.35 1.04 2.36
C ILE A 121 6.66 -0.37 1.90
N PHE A 122 7.41 -1.12 2.72
CA PHE A 122 7.70 -2.53 2.46
C PHE A 122 6.62 -3.45 3.03
N SER A 123 6.81 -4.73 2.83
CA SER A 123 5.82 -5.76 3.14
C SER A 123 5.44 -5.84 4.63
N GLY A 124 4.29 -6.46 4.86
CA GLY A 124 3.72 -6.61 6.19
C GLY A 124 2.35 -7.28 6.19
N SER A 125 1.61 -7.10 7.26
CA SER A 125 0.32 -7.76 7.48
C SER A 125 -0.74 -6.83 8.04
N CYS A 126 -2.01 -7.22 7.90
CA CYS A 126 -3.13 -6.58 8.58
C CYS A 126 -3.79 -7.52 9.58
N VAL A 127 -4.46 -6.93 10.55
CA VAL A 127 -5.38 -7.59 11.47
C VAL A 127 -6.65 -6.78 11.60
N VAL A 128 -7.75 -7.44 12.01
CA VAL A 128 -8.98 -6.74 12.42
C VAL A 128 -9.03 -6.73 13.94
N ASP A 129 -8.92 -5.56 14.53
CA ASP A 129 -9.04 -5.36 15.98
C ASP A 129 -10.53 -5.28 16.37
N LYS A 130 -11.15 -6.45 16.55
CA LYS A 130 -12.59 -6.56 16.81
C LYS A 130 -12.99 -5.88 18.11
N ASP A 131 -12.16 -6.02 19.14
CA ASP A 131 -12.46 -5.65 20.52
C ASP A 131 -11.86 -4.28 20.92
N ASN A 132 -11.32 -3.54 19.92
CA ASN A 132 -10.70 -2.23 20.16
C ASN A 132 -9.54 -2.28 21.17
N THR A 133 -8.74 -3.32 21.12
CA THR A 133 -7.60 -3.51 22.02
C THR A 133 -6.49 -2.49 21.80
N ALA A 134 -6.36 -1.98 20.57
CA ALA A 134 -5.41 -0.93 20.20
C ALA A 134 -5.92 0.49 20.46
N GLY A 135 -7.21 0.66 20.78
CA GLY A 135 -7.81 1.96 21.09
C GLY A 135 -8.10 2.85 19.87
N PHE A 136 -8.07 2.30 18.64
CA PHE A 136 -8.37 3.07 17.42
C PHE A 136 -9.85 3.11 17.08
N GLY A 137 -10.61 2.12 17.53
CA GLY A 137 -12.02 1.90 17.25
C GLY A 137 -12.30 0.41 17.01
N ALA A 138 -13.45 -0.08 17.46
CA ALA A 138 -13.83 -1.47 17.28
C ALA A 138 -13.94 -1.84 15.80
N GLY A 139 -13.34 -2.97 15.42
CA GLY A 139 -13.31 -3.44 14.04
C GLY A 139 -12.34 -2.66 13.14
N ALA A 140 -11.41 -1.89 13.70
CA ALA A 140 -10.36 -1.24 12.92
C ALA A 140 -9.53 -2.28 12.15
N ILE A 141 -9.23 -2.01 10.89
CA ILE A 141 -8.18 -2.74 10.16
C ILE A 141 -6.86 -2.07 10.51
N VAL A 142 -5.97 -2.79 11.17
CA VAL A 142 -4.65 -2.29 11.57
C VAL A 142 -3.59 -2.94 10.69
N ALA A 143 -2.87 -2.12 9.93
CA ALA A 143 -1.76 -2.53 9.09
C ALA A 143 -0.45 -2.36 9.84
N PHE A 144 0.40 -3.39 9.80
CA PHE A 144 1.77 -3.38 10.27
C PHE A 144 2.68 -3.57 9.07
N TYR A 145 3.64 -2.69 8.88
CA TYR A 145 4.50 -2.67 7.71
C TYR A 145 5.90 -2.18 8.06
N THR A 146 6.83 -2.44 7.17
CA THR A 146 8.17 -1.91 7.30
C THR A 146 8.30 -0.60 6.53
N SER A 147 8.72 0.46 7.21
CA SER A 147 9.19 1.69 6.56
C SER A 147 10.67 1.53 6.24
N ALA A 148 11.04 1.71 4.98
CA ALA A 148 12.38 1.45 4.47
C ALA A 148 13.01 2.70 3.86
N SER A 149 14.11 3.15 4.48
CA SER A 149 15.02 4.19 4.00
C SER A 149 16.45 3.69 4.20
N ASP A 150 17.32 4.45 4.82
CA ASP A 150 18.66 3.99 5.25
C ASP A 150 18.58 2.85 6.26
N ARG A 151 17.47 2.77 6.98
CA ARG A 151 17.15 1.70 7.92
C ARG A 151 15.75 1.16 7.66
N GLN A 152 15.53 -0.06 8.11
CA GLN A 152 14.23 -0.69 8.12
C GLN A 152 13.68 -0.64 9.55
N VAL A 153 12.48 -0.07 9.70
CA VAL A 153 11.79 0.10 10.98
C VAL A 153 10.34 -0.34 10.84
N GLN A 154 9.72 -0.82 11.92
CA GLN A 154 8.33 -1.23 11.86
C GLN A 154 7.41 -0.06 12.15
N SER A 155 6.39 0.06 11.34
CA SER A 155 5.38 1.11 11.42
C SER A 155 3.98 0.50 11.37
N MET A 156 2.98 1.28 11.78
CA MET A 156 1.59 0.87 11.63
C MET A 156 0.70 2.02 11.13
N ALA A 157 -0.41 1.61 10.51
CA ALA A 157 -1.51 2.48 10.14
C ALA A 157 -2.84 1.78 10.45
N TYR A 158 -3.93 2.52 10.52
CA TYR A 158 -5.23 1.95 10.78
C TYR A 158 -6.32 2.59 9.93
N SER A 159 -7.36 1.81 9.65
CA SER A 159 -8.55 2.21 8.91
C SER A 159 -9.80 1.96 9.74
N LEU A 160 -10.71 2.92 9.74
CA LEU A 160 -12.02 2.84 10.39
C LEU A 160 -13.18 2.77 9.38
N ASP A 161 -12.87 2.80 8.09
CA ASP A 161 -13.81 2.88 6.97
C ASP A 161 -13.70 1.69 6.02
N ASN A 162 -13.38 0.51 6.58
CA ASN A 162 -13.21 -0.74 5.83
C ASN A 162 -12.12 -0.65 4.75
N GLY A 163 -10.97 -0.10 5.11
CA GLY A 163 -9.79 -0.07 4.26
C GLY A 163 -9.82 0.98 3.13
N LYS A 164 -10.81 1.87 3.10
CA LYS A 164 -10.86 2.95 2.10
C LYS A 164 -9.77 3.97 2.32
N THR A 165 -9.52 4.32 3.58
CA THR A 165 -8.43 5.22 3.96
C THR A 165 -7.66 4.68 5.15
N PHE A 166 -6.36 4.95 5.19
CA PHE A 166 -5.48 4.58 6.30
C PHE A 166 -4.86 5.83 6.93
N LYS A 167 -4.94 5.89 8.25
CA LYS A 167 -4.24 6.90 9.04
C LYS A 167 -2.99 6.28 9.65
N LYS A 168 -1.82 6.82 9.31
CA LYS A 168 -0.56 6.41 9.92
C LYS A 168 -0.54 6.73 11.41
N TYR A 169 0.01 5.82 12.20
CA TYR A 169 0.12 6.03 13.65
C TYR A 169 1.08 7.17 13.96
N ALA A 170 0.64 8.10 14.80
CA ALA A 170 1.40 9.33 15.06
C ALA A 170 2.75 9.10 15.77
N ARG A 171 2.93 7.92 16.41
CA ARG A 171 4.17 7.54 17.09
C ARG A 171 4.97 6.50 16.31
N ASN A 172 4.84 6.44 14.99
CA ASN A 172 5.74 5.64 14.17
C ASN A 172 7.16 6.20 14.23
N PRO A 173 8.20 5.34 14.17
CA PRO A 173 8.15 3.90 14.10
C PRO A 173 7.79 3.26 15.45
N ILE A 174 7.08 2.12 15.44
CA ILE A 174 6.71 1.37 16.66
C ILE A 174 7.82 0.47 17.16
N LEU A 175 8.68 -0.01 16.25
CA LEU A 175 9.87 -0.79 16.59
C LEU A 175 11.04 -0.39 15.69
N THR A 176 12.22 -0.36 16.27
CA THR A 176 13.48 -0.08 15.56
C THR A 176 14.51 -1.15 15.88
N SER A 177 15.46 -1.36 14.97
CA SER A 177 16.58 -2.26 15.17
C SER A 177 17.83 -1.68 14.51
N THR A 178 18.99 -2.08 15.04
CA THR A 178 20.28 -1.86 14.38
C THR A 178 20.62 -2.96 13.38
N GLN A 179 19.85 -4.03 13.39
CA GLN A 179 20.02 -5.14 12.46
C GLN A 179 19.64 -4.73 11.04
N ARG A 180 20.38 -5.25 10.09
CA ARG A 180 20.04 -5.17 8.67
C ARG A 180 18.89 -6.15 8.38
N ASP A 181 18.06 -5.83 7.39
CA ASP A 181 16.94 -6.67 6.95
C ASP A 181 15.92 -6.96 8.07
N PHE A 182 15.59 -5.93 8.85
CA PHE A 182 14.56 -5.96 9.89
C PHE A 182 13.20 -5.61 9.29
N ARG A 183 12.46 -6.62 8.78
CA ARG A 183 11.25 -6.40 7.96
C ARG A 183 10.21 -7.51 8.03
N ASP A 184 9.12 -7.34 7.26
CA ASP A 184 8.05 -8.29 6.99
C ASP A 184 7.28 -8.72 8.26
N PRO A 185 6.72 -7.75 9.02
CA PRO A 185 6.03 -8.07 10.26
C PRO A 185 4.74 -8.84 9.99
N LYS A 186 4.58 -9.99 10.62
CA LYS A 186 3.33 -10.74 10.70
C LYS A 186 2.75 -10.62 12.10
N VAL A 187 1.54 -10.10 12.22
CA VAL A 187 0.84 -9.95 13.49
C VAL A 187 -0.36 -10.88 13.54
N ILE A 188 -0.54 -11.55 14.67
CA ILE A 188 -1.68 -12.43 14.96
C ILE A 188 -2.19 -12.18 16.37
N TRP A 189 -3.47 -12.42 16.58
CA TRP A 189 -4.04 -12.52 17.92
C TRP A 189 -3.80 -13.93 18.47
N HIS A 190 -3.25 -14.04 19.68
CA HIS A 190 -3.07 -15.31 20.36
C HIS A 190 -4.11 -15.47 21.45
N GLU A 191 -5.07 -16.36 21.19
CA GLU A 191 -6.29 -16.48 21.99
C GLU A 191 -6.01 -16.88 23.44
N ASP A 192 -5.11 -17.83 23.65
CA ASP A 192 -4.82 -18.36 25.00
C ASP A 192 -4.18 -17.33 25.92
N THR A 193 -3.28 -16.50 25.38
CA THR A 193 -2.59 -15.47 26.18
C THR A 193 -3.26 -14.12 26.13
N LYS A 194 -4.28 -13.95 25.28
CA LYS A 194 -4.96 -12.66 25.02
C LYS A 194 -3.98 -11.55 24.66
N LYS A 195 -3.05 -11.86 23.77
CA LYS A 195 -2.01 -10.93 23.32
C LYS A 195 -1.91 -10.91 21.80
N TRP A 196 -1.54 -9.77 21.28
CA TRP A 196 -1.01 -9.65 19.92
C TRP A 196 0.43 -10.14 19.91
N ILE A 197 0.76 -11.02 18.97
CA ILE A 197 2.10 -11.53 18.74
C ILE A 197 2.55 -11.03 17.37
N MET A 198 3.75 -10.46 17.31
CA MET A 198 4.40 -10.05 16.09
C MET A 198 5.64 -10.90 15.84
N ILE A 199 5.74 -11.46 14.64
CA ILE A 199 6.94 -12.15 14.14
C ILE A 199 7.55 -11.24 13.08
N ILE A 200 8.88 -11.08 13.14
CA ILE A 200 9.63 -10.22 12.20
C ILE A 200 10.82 -11.02 11.66
N ALA A 201 11.09 -10.87 10.37
CA ALA A 201 12.32 -11.38 9.78
C ALA A 201 13.50 -10.47 10.13
N VAL A 202 14.59 -11.07 10.62
CA VAL A 202 15.83 -10.36 10.99
C VAL A 202 17.02 -11.06 10.35
N GLY A 203 17.54 -10.48 9.27
CA GLY A 203 18.59 -11.12 8.51
C GLY A 203 18.16 -12.51 8.00
N GLN A 204 18.81 -13.56 8.50
CA GLN A 204 18.45 -14.97 8.21
C GLN A 204 17.65 -15.62 9.35
N GLU A 205 17.26 -14.87 10.36
CA GLU A 205 16.56 -15.35 11.55
C GLU A 205 15.17 -14.73 11.66
N MET A 206 14.29 -15.42 12.39
CA MET A 206 12.97 -14.91 12.75
C MET A 206 12.98 -14.55 14.24
N GLN A 207 12.44 -13.37 14.58
CA GLN A 207 12.28 -12.93 15.97
C GLN A 207 10.80 -12.77 16.33
N LEU A 208 10.42 -13.27 17.49
CA LEU A 208 9.10 -13.14 18.11
C LEU A 208 9.05 -11.92 19.03
#